data_024de8d0947824ff574d4fa567bc8d59
#
_entry.id   024de8d0947824ff574d4fa567bc8d59
#
_cell.length_a   1.000
_cell.length_b   1.000
_cell.length_c   1.000
_cell.angle_alpha   90.00
_cell.angle_beta   90.00
_cell.angle_gamma   90.00
#
_symmetry.space_group_name_H-M   'P 1'
#
loop_
_entity.id
_entity.type
_entity.pdbx_description
1 polymer ?
#
loop_
_entity_poly.entity_id
_entity_poly.type
_entity_poly.pdbx_seq_one_letter_code
_entity_poly.pdbx_strand_id
1 'polypeptide(L)'
;MYDAIAYGENNYYGTARSIALGNAVTALGGDLGSVSINPAAAAVANYSQFVITPGVSVSSSSSSYAAEYGAGQYQGPYNSNRGRFILPNVGMNVNFYLPDGFFKTMSFAVVCNTTQQHLFFSEAAGTNSSTSMSGAMAYSANFNADGEGHMMEPDVFEHLGNEGAYSNKDYHYGWNELCAYQGNMISYDSEHKGYWGVAEALDGSLLGPLRQTSQRQRTGTKNDLVASFAFNHEDNFYLGFSLGIPFQRYAYSEIFRETPEDNRQFPITFNIDKEEVTTCYRGSVYDYEYAANVDGIYGKVGFIWLPVTGLRIGASFQTPTAMTISETYRTAITSSFEDNRMTSKGATPSGECRYRMVSPYRASLGFATTFGTAGLLSVDYEITDFSIMNYKEMGYNGSLLSGTFAVVNNVMRNFCGRAHQLRAGAEFNLGPCFAVRLGYTLKTSPECHYTNNRGDTVYASDYEMNYDRYVSRELTLANRSYDFSQAVHSASLGFGFASLGSFFADAVVRFNKYPESSFAPYDRYSNANAPDVRVRTNLFDAAVTFGWRF
;
A
#
# COMPACT_ATOMS: atom_id res chain seq x y z
N MET A 1 -10.80 -0.24 -1.14
CA MET A 1 -10.42 -0.86 0.16
C MET A 1 -8.91 -0.93 0.34
N TYR A 2 -8.14 -1.52 -0.57
CA TYR A 2 -6.68 -1.73 -0.42
C TYR A 2 -5.87 -0.44 -0.28
N ASP A 3 -6.21 0.62 -1.01
CA ASP A 3 -5.56 1.93 -0.87
C ASP A 3 -5.81 2.54 0.51
N ALA A 4 -7.03 2.40 1.05
CA ALA A 4 -7.35 2.83 2.40
C ALA A 4 -6.50 2.12 3.46
N ILE A 5 -6.29 0.80 3.30
CA ILE A 5 -5.39 0.02 4.16
C ILE A 5 -3.96 0.56 4.02
N ALA A 6 -3.46 0.75 2.79
CA ALA A 6 -2.11 1.25 2.52
C ALA A 6 -1.86 2.66 3.11
N TYR A 7 -2.87 3.55 3.09
CA TYR A 7 -2.78 4.88 3.71
C TYR A 7 -2.90 4.80 5.23
N GLY A 8 -3.73 3.89 5.75
CA GLY A 8 -3.96 3.70 7.18
C GLY A 8 -2.85 2.93 7.91
N GLU A 9 -2.07 2.12 7.22
CA GLU A 9 -1.04 1.28 7.82
C GLU A 9 0.15 2.06 8.37
N ASN A 10 0.75 1.50 9.46
CA ASN A 10 2.06 1.88 9.95
C ASN A 10 2.96 0.65 10.05
N ASN A 11 4.18 0.81 9.62
CA ASN A 11 5.26 -0.16 9.77
C ASN A 11 6.49 0.60 10.28
N TYR A 12 6.46 0.92 11.57
CA TYR A 12 7.37 1.88 12.20
C TYR A 12 8.83 1.67 11.80
N TYR A 13 9.41 2.75 11.31
CA TYR A 13 10.83 3.02 11.28
C TYR A 13 11.12 3.99 12.43
N GLY A 14 12.33 4.25 12.72
CA GLY A 14 12.72 5.13 13.81
C GLY A 14 14.22 5.20 13.89
N THR A 15 14.77 5.28 15.07
CA THR A 15 16.22 5.12 15.27
C THR A 15 16.64 3.67 15.04
N ALA A 16 17.92 3.45 14.75
CA ALA A 16 18.46 2.10 14.61
C ALA A 16 18.23 1.25 15.88
N ARG A 17 18.24 1.88 17.08
CA ARG A 17 17.94 1.21 18.34
C ARG A 17 16.50 0.71 18.39
N SER A 18 15.51 1.55 18.06
CA SER A 18 14.10 1.14 18.08
C SER A 18 13.81 0.05 17.06
N ILE A 19 14.36 0.16 15.83
CA ILE A 19 14.23 -0.85 14.78
C ILE A 19 14.87 -2.19 15.24
N ALA A 20 16.06 -2.13 15.86
CA ALA A 20 16.78 -3.30 16.33
C ALA A 20 16.03 -4.06 17.45
N LEU A 21 15.23 -3.36 18.24
CA LEU A 21 14.34 -3.94 19.26
C LEU A 21 12.97 -4.37 18.69
N GLY A 22 12.83 -4.47 17.35
CA GLY A 22 11.56 -4.78 16.71
C GLY A 22 10.48 -3.74 16.98
N ASN A 23 10.83 -2.50 17.35
CA ASN A 23 9.94 -1.45 17.83
C ASN A 23 9.12 -1.82 19.08
N ALA A 24 9.59 -2.77 19.90
CA ALA A 24 9.04 -3.09 21.21
C ALA A 24 9.50 -2.06 22.25
N VAL A 25 9.05 -0.82 22.12
CA VAL A 25 9.55 0.35 22.87
C VAL A 25 8.46 1.13 23.60
N THR A 26 7.23 0.63 23.63
CA THR A 26 6.07 1.30 24.26
C THR A 26 6.31 1.58 25.76
N ALA A 27 7.02 0.67 26.46
CA ALA A 27 7.35 0.81 27.89
C ALA A 27 8.79 1.29 28.15
N LEU A 28 9.65 1.37 27.12
CA LEU A 28 11.07 1.64 27.31
C LEU A 28 11.40 3.15 27.42
N GLY A 29 11.07 3.91 26.41
CA GLY A 29 11.41 5.33 26.33
C GLY A 29 12.90 5.64 26.21
N GLY A 30 13.24 6.94 26.27
CA GLY A 30 14.62 7.43 26.22
C GLY A 30 15.27 7.43 24.84
N ASP A 31 14.56 6.96 23.81
CA ASP A 31 14.97 6.94 22.42
C ASP A 31 13.98 7.73 21.57
N LEU A 32 14.46 8.58 20.65
CA LEU A 32 13.58 9.43 19.84
C LEU A 32 12.71 8.66 18.84
N GLY A 33 13.13 7.46 18.42
CA GLY A 33 12.27 6.57 17.61
C GLY A 33 11.01 6.14 18.37
N SER A 34 11.08 5.99 19.69
CA SER A 34 9.96 5.57 20.54
C SER A 34 8.89 6.65 20.75
N VAL A 35 9.22 7.94 20.56
CA VAL A 35 8.28 9.07 20.76
C VAL A 35 7.07 8.97 19.85
N SER A 36 7.23 8.48 18.62
CA SER A 36 6.09 8.26 17.71
C SER A 36 5.20 7.08 18.13
N ILE A 37 5.70 6.15 18.96
CA ILE A 37 4.94 5.01 19.49
C ILE A 37 4.26 5.39 20.81
N ASN A 38 5.03 5.95 21.75
CA ASN A 38 4.53 6.43 23.05
C ASN A 38 5.11 7.81 23.36
N PRO A 39 4.30 8.90 23.42
CA PRO A 39 4.81 10.24 23.67
C PRO A 39 5.49 10.41 25.04
N ALA A 40 5.13 9.63 26.06
CA ALA A 40 5.78 9.64 27.36
C ALA A 40 7.28 9.27 27.32
N ALA A 41 7.70 8.60 26.24
CA ALA A 41 9.08 8.19 25.99
C ALA A 41 10.06 9.37 25.96
N ALA A 42 9.60 10.57 25.59
CA ALA A 42 10.43 11.77 25.54
C ALA A 42 10.92 12.21 26.93
N ALA A 43 10.14 11.96 28.00
CA ALA A 43 10.50 12.37 29.35
C ALA A 43 11.35 11.34 30.11
N VAL A 44 11.55 10.15 29.56
CA VAL A 44 12.36 9.08 30.21
C VAL A 44 13.85 9.41 30.17
N ALA A 45 14.31 10.14 29.14
CA ALA A 45 15.70 10.60 29.07
C ALA A 45 15.90 11.86 29.94
N ASN A 46 16.89 11.81 30.83
CA ASN A 46 17.23 12.96 31.69
C ASN A 46 18.23 13.93 31.02
N TYR A 47 18.31 13.95 29.70
CA TYR A 47 19.20 14.77 28.89
C TYR A 47 18.50 15.20 27.60
N SER A 48 18.91 16.33 27.08
CA SER A 48 18.54 16.75 25.73
C SER A 48 19.33 15.97 24.70
N GLN A 49 18.76 15.71 23.52
CA GLN A 49 19.43 14.95 22.47
C GLN A 49 18.96 15.34 21.07
N PHE A 50 19.85 15.16 20.11
CA PHE A 50 19.58 15.25 18.69
C PHE A 50 19.99 13.93 18.02
N VAL A 51 19.19 13.42 17.08
CA VAL A 51 19.51 12.21 16.31
C VAL A 51 19.17 12.37 14.86
N ILE A 52 19.92 11.67 14.03
CA ILE A 52 19.68 11.47 12.60
C ILE A 52 19.96 10.00 12.23
N THR A 53 19.09 9.41 11.43
CA THR A 53 19.17 7.99 11.05
C THR A 53 19.08 7.83 9.53
N PRO A 54 20.20 7.92 8.78
CA PRO A 54 20.25 7.52 7.39
C PRO A 54 20.19 5.99 7.25
N GLY A 55 19.68 5.51 6.10
CA GLY A 55 19.61 4.10 5.81
C GLY A 55 19.34 3.77 4.35
N VAL A 56 19.23 2.49 4.07
CA VAL A 56 18.88 1.93 2.77
C VAL A 56 17.83 0.84 2.92
N SER A 57 16.91 0.79 1.97
CA SER A 57 15.91 -0.28 1.85
C SER A 57 16.09 -0.98 0.51
N VAL A 58 16.02 -2.31 0.50
CA VAL A 58 16.09 -3.15 -0.71
C VAL A 58 14.89 -4.10 -0.73
N SER A 59 14.03 -3.93 -1.71
CA SER A 59 12.95 -4.86 -2.01
C SER A 59 13.45 -5.93 -2.97
N SER A 60 13.19 -7.19 -2.62
CA SER A 60 13.45 -8.36 -3.47
C SER A 60 12.14 -9.09 -3.72
N SER A 61 11.73 -9.20 -4.97
CA SER A 61 10.51 -9.86 -5.39
C SER A 61 10.82 -11.05 -6.29
N SER A 62 10.06 -12.13 -6.12
CA SER A 62 10.08 -13.31 -6.98
C SER A 62 8.67 -13.53 -7.50
N SER A 63 8.49 -13.45 -8.81
CA SER A 63 7.17 -13.49 -9.47
C SER A 63 7.06 -14.66 -10.40
N SER A 64 5.86 -15.19 -10.58
CA SER A 64 5.55 -16.24 -11.56
C SER A 64 4.20 -15.95 -12.24
N TYR A 65 4.08 -16.36 -13.49
CA TYR A 65 2.94 -16.10 -14.35
C TYR A 65 2.25 -17.40 -14.73
N ALA A 66 0.92 -17.45 -14.66
CA ALA A 66 0.10 -18.50 -15.25
C ALA A 66 -0.89 -17.89 -16.24
N ALA A 67 -1.10 -18.54 -17.38
CA ALA A 67 -2.04 -18.09 -18.40
C ALA A 67 -3.50 -18.08 -17.91
N GLU A 68 -3.82 -18.96 -16.94
CA GLU A 68 -5.14 -19.05 -16.32
C GLU A 68 -5.01 -19.22 -14.81
N TYR A 69 -5.89 -18.55 -14.08
CA TYR A 69 -6.01 -18.72 -12.63
C TYR A 69 -6.33 -20.19 -12.28
N GLY A 70 -5.55 -20.78 -11.40
CA GLY A 70 -5.78 -22.16 -10.96
C GLY A 70 -5.23 -23.25 -11.88
N ALA A 71 -4.65 -22.91 -13.03
CA ALA A 71 -4.12 -23.89 -14.02
C ALA A 71 -2.91 -24.72 -13.54
N GLY A 72 -2.34 -24.40 -12.38
CA GLY A 72 -1.25 -25.18 -11.75
C GLY A 72 0.12 -25.07 -12.42
N GLN A 73 0.22 -24.50 -13.60
CA GLN A 73 1.48 -24.31 -14.34
C GLN A 73 1.88 -22.84 -14.35
N TYR A 74 2.90 -22.50 -13.54
CA TYR A 74 3.46 -21.15 -13.48
C TYR A 74 4.79 -21.09 -14.21
N GLN A 75 4.95 -20.09 -15.09
CA GLN A 75 6.21 -19.74 -15.74
C GLN A 75 7.01 -18.79 -14.84
N GLY A 76 8.31 -18.96 -14.78
CA GLY A 76 9.22 -18.24 -13.89
C GLY A 76 10.02 -19.18 -12.98
N PRO A 77 10.58 -18.76 -11.84
CA PRO A 77 10.39 -17.43 -11.24
C PRO A 77 11.20 -16.30 -11.90
N TYR A 78 10.64 -15.12 -11.92
CA TYR A 78 11.31 -13.88 -12.32
C TYR A 78 11.70 -13.11 -11.07
N ASN A 79 13.01 -12.88 -10.88
CA ASN A 79 13.53 -12.19 -9.70
C ASN A 79 13.84 -10.73 -10.01
N SER A 80 13.37 -9.84 -9.16
CA SER A 80 13.54 -8.39 -9.30
C SER A 80 14.00 -7.78 -7.99
N ASN A 81 14.99 -6.87 -8.06
CA ASN A 81 15.50 -6.16 -6.90
C ASN A 81 15.43 -4.65 -7.13
N ARG A 82 15.03 -3.91 -6.09
CA ARG A 82 14.98 -2.45 -6.13
C ARG A 82 15.51 -1.87 -4.82
N GLY A 83 16.54 -1.03 -4.91
CA GLY A 83 17.14 -0.35 -3.76
C GLY A 83 16.74 1.12 -3.69
N ARG A 84 16.68 1.68 -2.46
CA ARG A 84 16.38 3.07 -2.19
C ARG A 84 17.10 3.56 -0.95
N PHE A 85 17.62 4.79 -0.99
CA PHE A 85 18.04 5.52 0.19
C PHE A 85 16.82 5.98 1.00
N ILE A 86 16.90 5.87 2.34
CA ILE A 86 15.84 6.25 3.27
C ILE A 86 16.40 7.11 4.41
N LEU A 87 15.52 7.90 5.04
CA LEU A 87 15.81 8.65 6.25
C LEU A 87 14.77 8.26 7.33
N PRO A 88 14.97 7.11 8.01
CA PRO A 88 14.06 6.58 9.01
C PRO A 88 13.66 7.54 10.11
N ASN A 89 14.60 8.37 10.58
CA ASN A 89 14.35 9.29 11.69
C ASN A 89 15.27 10.51 11.63
N VAL A 90 14.69 11.66 11.99
CA VAL A 90 15.39 12.86 12.43
C VAL A 90 14.63 13.44 13.61
N GLY A 91 15.31 13.77 14.70
CA GLY A 91 14.58 14.30 15.86
C GLY A 91 15.47 14.99 16.88
N MET A 92 14.81 15.80 17.70
CA MET A 92 15.40 16.50 18.82
C MET A 92 14.46 16.43 20.02
N ASN A 93 15.03 16.30 21.20
CA ASN A 93 14.35 16.40 22.49
C ASN A 93 15.11 17.39 23.37
N VAL A 94 14.36 18.28 24.03
CA VAL A 94 14.89 19.23 25.01
C VAL A 94 14.21 18.98 26.34
N ASN A 95 15.02 18.81 27.39
CA ASN A 95 14.56 18.61 28.75
C ASN A 95 14.67 19.88 29.56
N PHE A 96 13.63 20.18 30.34
CA PHE A 96 13.55 21.28 31.27
C PHE A 96 13.38 20.74 32.69
N TYR A 97 14.26 21.10 33.59
CA TYR A 97 14.16 20.76 35.00
C TYR A 97 13.21 21.70 35.73
N LEU A 98 12.31 21.17 36.57
CA LEU A 98 11.28 21.89 37.31
C LEU A 98 11.48 21.65 38.83
N PRO A 99 12.34 22.41 39.53
CA PRO A 99 12.81 22.05 40.88
C PRO A 99 11.71 22.02 41.93
N ASP A 100 10.66 22.84 41.80
CA ASP A 100 9.63 23.04 42.84
C ASP A 100 8.23 22.56 42.37
N GLY A 101 8.15 21.76 41.27
CA GLY A 101 6.90 21.33 40.68
C GLY A 101 6.48 19.92 41.07
N PHE A 102 5.20 19.59 40.87
CA PHE A 102 4.68 18.24 40.93
C PHE A 102 5.42 17.28 39.95
N PHE A 103 5.86 17.81 38.81
CA PHE A 103 6.71 17.13 37.87
C PHE A 103 8.16 17.58 38.04
N LYS A 104 9.10 16.64 38.05
CA LYS A 104 10.54 16.91 38.14
C LYS A 104 11.12 17.48 36.84
N THR A 105 10.68 16.94 35.73
CA THR A 105 11.12 17.40 34.40
C THR A 105 9.94 17.49 33.42
N MET A 106 10.04 18.39 32.48
CA MET A 106 9.21 18.49 31.30
C MET A 106 10.11 18.32 30.06
N SER A 107 9.67 17.58 29.10
CA SER A 107 10.39 17.37 27.83
C SER A 107 9.54 17.84 26.67
N PHE A 108 10.18 18.51 25.72
CA PHE A 108 9.61 18.84 24.43
C PHE A 108 10.42 18.16 23.34
N ALA A 109 9.75 17.31 22.54
CA ALA A 109 10.39 16.61 21.44
C ALA A 109 9.70 16.93 20.11
N VAL A 110 10.52 17.10 19.07
CA VAL A 110 10.07 17.16 17.68
C VAL A 110 10.81 16.07 16.92
N VAL A 111 10.05 15.15 16.34
CA VAL A 111 10.62 14.02 15.58
C VAL A 111 9.88 13.87 14.25
N CYS A 112 10.64 13.57 13.21
CA CYS A 112 10.11 13.13 11.93
C CYS A 112 10.52 11.66 11.75
N ASN A 113 9.55 10.76 11.83
CA ASN A 113 9.76 9.32 11.68
C ASN A 113 9.10 8.80 10.41
N THR A 114 9.80 7.99 9.64
CA THR A 114 9.15 7.20 8.59
C THR A 114 8.27 6.13 9.25
N THR A 115 7.01 6.05 8.84
CA THR A 115 6.03 5.08 9.37
C THR A 115 5.56 4.07 8.32
N GLN A 116 5.87 4.29 7.04
CA GLN A 116 5.66 3.29 5.99
C GLN A 116 6.61 3.53 4.82
N GLN A 117 7.11 2.44 4.23
CA GLN A 117 7.84 2.44 2.96
C GLN A 117 7.04 1.71 1.91
N HIS A 118 6.79 2.38 0.79
CA HIS A 118 6.23 1.76 -0.40
C HIS A 118 7.38 1.51 -1.38
N LEU A 119 8.00 0.35 -1.30
CA LEU A 119 9.08 -0.05 -2.17
C LEU A 119 8.80 -1.46 -2.67
N PHE A 120 8.26 -1.55 -3.88
CA PHE A 120 7.89 -2.80 -4.52
C PHE A 120 8.14 -2.70 -6.01
N PHE A 121 8.68 -3.73 -6.60
CA PHE A 121 8.78 -3.93 -8.04
C PHE A 121 8.65 -5.41 -8.34
N SER A 122 7.80 -5.76 -9.28
CA SER A 122 7.65 -7.12 -9.79
C SER A 122 7.59 -7.12 -11.30
N GLU A 123 8.14 -8.16 -11.90
CA GLU A 123 8.02 -8.46 -13.31
C GLU A 123 7.69 -9.93 -13.46
N ALA A 124 6.69 -10.25 -14.27
CA ALA A 124 6.32 -11.62 -14.61
C ALA A 124 5.99 -11.69 -16.08
N ALA A 125 6.34 -12.80 -16.71
CA ALA A 125 6.04 -13.02 -18.12
C ALA A 125 5.66 -14.47 -18.38
N GLY A 126 4.84 -14.66 -19.41
CA GLY A 126 4.45 -16.00 -19.85
C GLY A 126 3.77 -15.97 -21.21
N THR A 127 3.56 -17.15 -21.76
CA THR A 127 2.78 -17.34 -22.98
C THR A 127 1.33 -17.65 -22.61
N ASN A 128 0.41 -16.96 -23.25
CA ASN A 128 -1.04 -17.19 -23.14
C ASN A 128 -1.61 -17.50 -24.53
N SER A 129 -2.38 -18.58 -24.61
CA SER A 129 -3.07 -19.00 -25.83
C SER A 129 -4.59 -18.99 -25.69
N SER A 130 -5.09 -18.50 -24.56
CA SER A 130 -6.53 -18.55 -24.21
C SER A 130 -7.19 -17.18 -24.16
N THR A 131 -6.48 -16.17 -23.64
CA THR A 131 -7.05 -14.84 -23.37
C THR A 131 -6.05 -13.73 -23.66
N SER A 132 -6.56 -12.52 -23.91
CA SER A 132 -5.78 -11.30 -24.13
C SER A 132 -6.38 -10.11 -23.37
N MET A 133 -5.58 -9.09 -23.12
CA MET A 133 -6.09 -7.81 -22.59
C MET A 133 -6.98 -7.12 -23.64
N SER A 134 -6.62 -7.24 -24.92
CA SER A 134 -7.45 -6.68 -25.99
C SER A 134 -8.85 -7.28 -26.01
N GLY A 135 -8.97 -8.59 -25.79
CA GLY A 135 -10.27 -9.26 -25.66
C GLY A 135 -11.04 -8.85 -24.41
N ALA A 136 -10.36 -8.70 -23.29
CA ALA A 136 -11.00 -8.20 -22.06
C ALA A 136 -11.56 -6.77 -22.24
N MET A 137 -10.81 -5.88 -22.90
CA MET A 137 -11.27 -4.53 -23.20
C MET A 137 -12.42 -4.52 -24.20
N ALA A 138 -12.37 -5.38 -25.24
CA ALA A 138 -13.46 -5.52 -26.20
C ALA A 138 -14.73 -6.07 -25.54
N TYR A 139 -14.60 -7.05 -24.66
CA TYR A 139 -15.72 -7.58 -23.90
C TYR A 139 -16.37 -6.50 -23.02
N SER A 140 -15.58 -5.71 -22.30
CA SER A 140 -16.08 -4.60 -21.50
C SER A 140 -16.78 -3.55 -22.38
N ALA A 141 -16.18 -3.17 -23.53
CA ALA A 141 -16.78 -2.22 -24.46
C ALA A 141 -18.12 -2.70 -25.04
N ASN A 142 -18.32 -4.03 -25.20
CA ASN A 142 -19.56 -4.62 -25.71
C ASN A 142 -20.66 -4.72 -24.64
N PHE A 143 -20.29 -5.05 -23.39
CA PHE A 143 -21.26 -5.53 -22.41
C PHE A 143 -21.33 -4.70 -21.14
N ASN A 144 -20.40 -3.81 -20.89
CA ASN A 144 -20.36 -3.02 -19.66
C ASN A 144 -19.52 -1.73 -19.77
N ALA A 145 -19.56 -1.07 -20.90
CA ALA A 145 -18.73 0.11 -21.14
C ALA A 145 -19.03 1.27 -20.16
N ASP A 146 -20.25 1.39 -19.70
CA ASP A 146 -20.72 2.42 -18.76
C ASP A 146 -20.87 1.95 -17.31
N GLY A 147 -20.55 0.67 -17.03
CA GLY A 147 -20.79 0.06 -15.72
C GLY A 147 -22.25 -0.33 -15.44
N GLU A 148 -23.18 -0.04 -16.37
CA GLU A 148 -24.61 -0.32 -16.27
C GLU A 148 -25.08 -1.41 -17.24
N GLY A 149 -24.15 -1.96 -18.02
CA GLY A 149 -24.41 -3.07 -18.94
C GLY A 149 -24.69 -2.64 -20.39
N HIS A 150 -24.29 -1.43 -20.79
CA HIS A 150 -24.47 -0.96 -22.14
C HIS A 150 -23.17 -1.02 -22.96
N MET A 151 -23.32 -1.18 -24.25
CA MET A 151 -22.21 -1.15 -25.22
C MET A 151 -21.76 0.30 -25.46
N MET A 152 -20.44 0.48 -25.66
CA MET A 152 -19.86 1.76 -26.08
C MET A 152 -20.35 2.14 -27.49
N GLU A 153 -20.69 3.41 -27.71
CA GLU A 153 -21.06 3.91 -29.03
C GLU A 153 -19.86 3.89 -30.00
N PRO A 154 -20.03 3.37 -31.23
CA PRO A 154 -18.93 3.23 -32.18
C PRO A 154 -18.28 4.56 -32.63
N ASP A 155 -19.06 5.61 -32.67
CA ASP A 155 -18.71 6.95 -33.18
C ASP A 155 -18.55 7.99 -32.05
N VAL A 156 -18.33 7.51 -30.82
CA VAL A 156 -18.21 8.36 -29.62
C VAL A 156 -17.19 9.49 -29.76
N PHE A 157 -16.06 9.25 -30.42
CA PHE A 157 -15.04 10.29 -30.65
C PHE A 157 -15.40 11.25 -31.81
N GLU A 158 -16.15 10.79 -32.81
CA GLU A 158 -16.66 11.65 -33.89
C GLU A 158 -17.73 12.61 -33.37
N HIS A 159 -18.64 12.10 -32.53
CA HIS A 159 -19.72 12.89 -31.93
C HIS A 159 -19.24 13.89 -30.87
N LEU A 160 -18.35 13.45 -29.95
CA LEU A 160 -18.02 14.20 -28.76
C LEU A 160 -16.62 14.84 -28.81
N GLY A 161 -15.79 14.44 -29.75
CA GLY A 161 -14.36 14.78 -29.78
C GLY A 161 -13.59 14.11 -28.63
N ASN A 162 -12.27 14.24 -28.64
CA ASN A 162 -11.42 13.55 -27.64
C ASN A 162 -11.74 13.97 -26.21
N GLU A 163 -11.82 15.27 -25.92
CA GLU A 163 -12.11 15.77 -24.57
C GLU A 163 -13.54 15.43 -24.13
N GLY A 164 -14.50 15.54 -25.05
CA GLY A 164 -15.91 15.26 -24.77
C GLY A 164 -16.18 13.81 -24.44
N ALA A 165 -15.53 12.86 -25.11
CA ALA A 165 -15.69 11.44 -24.86
C ALA A 165 -15.29 11.05 -23.42
N TYR A 166 -14.18 11.61 -22.91
CA TYR A 166 -13.71 11.35 -21.54
C TYR A 166 -14.41 12.18 -20.45
N SER A 167 -15.12 13.25 -20.79
CA SER A 167 -15.76 14.17 -19.83
C SER A 167 -17.28 14.18 -19.91
N ASN A 168 -17.89 13.38 -20.78
CA ASN A 168 -19.33 13.36 -20.98
C ASN A 168 -20.06 12.84 -19.75
N LYS A 169 -21.07 13.61 -19.29
CA LYS A 169 -21.89 13.26 -18.13
C LYS A 169 -23.09 12.37 -18.49
N ASP A 170 -23.44 12.32 -19.75
CA ASP A 170 -24.59 11.55 -20.25
C ASP A 170 -24.17 10.12 -20.64
N TYR A 171 -22.88 9.92 -21.00
CA TYR A 171 -22.29 8.64 -21.36
C TYR A 171 -21.10 8.37 -20.43
N HIS A 172 -21.29 7.63 -19.38
CA HIS A 172 -20.24 7.33 -18.36
C HIS A 172 -19.34 6.17 -18.80
N TYR A 173 -18.89 6.14 -20.05
CA TYR A 173 -18.03 5.08 -20.54
C TYR A 173 -16.70 5.00 -19.76
N GLY A 174 -16.22 3.79 -19.53
CA GLY A 174 -14.95 3.54 -18.90
C GLY A 174 -13.78 4.14 -19.69
N TRP A 175 -12.89 4.83 -19.00
CA TRP A 175 -11.74 5.48 -19.63
C TRP A 175 -10.78 4.49 -20.29
N ASN A 176 -10.70 3.26 -19.79
CA ASN A 176 -9.84 2.23 -20.35
C ASN A 176 -10.36 1.74 -21.70
N GLU A 177 -11.67 1.55 -21.86
CA GLU A 177 -12.33 1.14 -23.11
C GLU A 177 -12.19 2.21 -24.18
N LEU A 178 -12.43 3.48 -23.82
CA LEU A 178 -12.20 4.62 -24.72
C LEU A 178 -10.73 4.71 -25.15
N CYS A 179 -9.79 4.52 -24.21
CA CYS A 179 -8.37 4.55 -24.48
C CYS A 179 -7.93 3.37 -25.37
N ALA A 180 -8.51 2.18 -25.17
CA ALA A 180 -8.24 0.99 -25.98
C ALA A 180 -8.73 1.16 -27.42
N TYR A 181 -9.90 1.76 -27.61
CA TYR A 181 -10.45 2.08 -28.94
C TYR A 181 -9.60 3.13 -29.66
N GLN A 182 -9.26 4.23 -28.98
CA GLN A 182 -8.38 5.27 -29.52
C GLN A 182 -6.97 4.75 -29.86
N GLY A 183 -6.47 3.79 -29.08
CA GLY A 183 -5.17 3.15 -29.25
C GLY A 183 -5.16 1.98 -30.25
N ASN A 184 -6.26 1.72 -30.96
CA ASN A 184 -6.43 0.58 -31.88
C ASN A 184 -6.09 -0.79 -31.23
N MET A 185 -6.33 -0.91 -29.92
CA MET A 185 -6.26 -2.19 -29.21
C MET A 185 -7.56 -2.98 -29.39
N ILE A 186 -8.68 -2.24 -29.55
CA ILE A 186 -9.99 -2.75 -29.93
C ILE A 186 -10.52 -1.97 -31.11
N SER A 187 -11.36 -2.58 -31.92
CA SER A 187 -12.02 -1.94 -33.06
C SER A 187 -13.49 -2.35 -33.14
N TYR A 188 -14.34 -1.46 -33.67
CA TYR A 188 -15.74 -1.77 -33.91
C TYR A 188 -15.92 -2.38 -35.29
N ASP A 189 -16.60 -3.52 -35.36
CA ASP A 189 -17.02 -4.15 -36.62
C ASP A 189 -18.50 -3.82 -36.90
N SER A 190 -18.75 -3.08 -37.94
CA SER A 190 -20.10 -2.66 -38.33
C SER A 190 -20.96 -3.79 -38.91
N GLU A 191 -20.36 -4.85 -39.45
CA GLU A 191 -21.06 -6.02 -39.97
C GLU A 191 -21.59 -6.88 -38.84
N HIS A 192 -20.74 -7.16 -37.82
CA HIS A 192 -21.09 -7.99 -36.68
C HIS A 192 -21.60 -7.16 -35.47
N LYS A 193 -21.63 -5.83 -35.58
CA LYS A 193 -22.17 -4.87 -34.58
C LYS A 193 -21.58 -5.07 -33.16
N GLY A 194 -20.25 -5.12 -33.08
CA GLY A 194 -19.54 -5.30 -31.81
C GLY A 194 -18.09 -4.87 -31.88
N TYR A 195 -17.47 -4.82 -30.69
CA TYR A 195 -16.05 -4.56 -30.52
C TYR A 195 -15.26 -5.87 -30.45
N TRP A 196 -14.11 -5.90 -31.10
CA TRP A 196 -13.19 -7.01 -31.15
C TRP A 196 -11.79 -6.58 -30.75
N GLY A 197 -11.12 -7.44 -30.00
CA GLY A 197 -9.71 -7.25 -29.65
C GLY A 197 -8.82 -7.52 -30.87
N VAL A 198 -7.75 -6.74 -31.01
CA VAL A 198 -6.79 -6.87 -32.12
C VAL A 198 -6.11 -8.25 -32.19
N ALA A 199 -6.12 -9.01 -31.10
CA ALA A 199 -5.55 -10.34 -31.00
C ALA A 199 -6.56 -11.49 -31.19
N GLU A 200 -7.84 -11.18 -31.46
CA GLU A 200 -8.93 -12.15 -31.48
C GLU A 200 -9.56 -12.33 -32.85
N ALA A 201 -10.01 -13.55 -33.09
CA ALA A 201 -10.92 -13.87 -34.20
C ALA A 201 -12.36 -13.45 -33.84
N LEU A 202 -13.25 -13.44 -34.86
CA LEU A 202 -14.67 -13.09 -34.68
C LEU A 202 -15.46 -14.03 -33.74
N ASP A 203 -14.95 -15.21 -33.46
CA ASP A 203 -15.54 -16.16 -32.50
C ASP A 203 -15.04 -15.93 -31.05
N GLY A 204 -14.18 -14.92 -30.83
CA GLY A 204 -13.60 -14.57 -29.54
C GLY A 204 -12.41 -15.44 -29.15
N SER A 205 -11.95 -16.35 -30.01
CA SER A 205 -10.72 -17.12 -29.77
C SER A 205 -9.49 -16.29 -30.14
N LEU A 206 -8.33 -16.55 -29.50
CA LEU A 206 -7.07 -15.95 -29.90
C LEU A 206 -6.63 -16.47 -31.27
N LEU A 207 -6.11 -15.57 -32.10
CA LEU A 207 -5.52 -15.90 -33.41
C LEU A 207 -4.23 -16.73 -33.29
N GLY A 208 -3.55 -16.64 -32.14
CA GLY A 208 -2.33 -17.38 -31.85
C GLY A 208 -1.79 -17.09 -30.45
N PRO A 209 -0.66 -17.72 -30.06
CA PRO A 209 -0.06 -17.49 -28.77
C PRO A 209 0.50 -16.07 -28.62
N LEU A 210 0.25 -15.45 -27.44
CA LEU A 210 0.75 -14.16 -27.05
C LEU A 210 1.79 -14.29 -25.94
N ARG A 211 2.92 -13.65 -26.08
CA ARG A 211 3.84 -13.39 -24.97
C ARG A 211 3.29 -12.22 -24.16
N GLN A 212 2.90 -12.46 -22.92
CA GLN A 212 2.39 -11.44 -21.99
C GLN A 212 3.42 -11.15 -20.93
N THR A 213 3.62 -9.84 -20.62
CA THR A 213 4.55 -9.39 -19.60
C THR A 213 3.85 -8.35 -18.72
N SER A 214 3.84 -8.58 -17.42
CA SER A 214 3.29 -7.66 -16.42
C SER A 214 4.42 -7.11 -15.57
N GLN A 215 4.52 -5.79 -15.49
CA GLN A 215 5.43 -5.07 -14.61
C GLN A 215 4.61 -4.19 -13.68
N ARG A 216 4.83 -4.30 -12.36
CA ARG A 216 4.18 -3.47 -11.34
C ARG A 216 5.22 -2.84 -10.43
N GLN A 217 5.06 -1.57 -10.17
CA GLN A 217 5.93 -0.82 -9.27
C GLN A 217 5.11 0.00 -8.29
N ARG A 218 5.52 -0.04 -7.01
CA ARG A 218 5.02 0.89 -5.98
C ARG A 218 6.20 1.62 -5.38
N THR A 219 6.09 2.94 -5.27
CA THR A 219 7.10 3.79 -4.64
C THR A 219 6.44 4.82 -3.74
N GLY A 220 7.17 5.26 -2.73
CA GLY A 220 6.69 6.31 -1.85
C GLY A 220 7.09 6.10 -0.40
N THR A 221 6.75 7.06 0.44
CA THR A 221 6.98 7.04 1.88
C THR A 221 5.86 7.72 2.61
N LYS A 222 5.57 7.23 3.81
CA LYS A 222 4.76 7.92 4.81
C LYS A 222 5.68 8.32 5.95
N ASN A 223 5.67 9.60 6.28
CA ASN A 223 6.43 10.16 7.38
C ASN A 223 5.48 10.84 8.35
N ASP A 224 5.77 10.76 9.64
CA ASP A 224 5.03 11.43 10.71
C ASP A 224 5.92 12.49 11.32
N LEU A 225 5.54 13.77 11.19
CA LEU A 225 6.08 14.85 11.99
C LEU A 225 5.31 14.90 13.30
N VAL A 226 6.00 14.65 14.41
CA VAL A 226 5.39 14.55 15.74
C VAL A 226 6.00 15.59 16.67
N ALA A 227 5.16 16.47 17.22
CA ALA A 227 5.50 17.34 18.33
C ALA A 227 4.93 16.75 19.62
N SER A 228 5.77 16.52 20.62
CA SER A 228 5.42 15.83 21.86
C SER A 228 5.82 16.64 23.08
N PHE A 229 4.91 16.73 24.06
CA PHE A 229 5.17 17.19 25.42
C PHE A 229 5.06 16.00 26.37
N ALA A 230 6.05 15.84 27.23
CA ALA A 230 6.07 14.76 28.21
C ALA A 230 6.57 15.25 29.57
N PHE A 231 6.07 14.62 30.62
CA PHE A 231 6.29 14.99 32.00
C PHE A 231 6.78 13.79 32.79
N ASN A 232 7.74 14.02 33.67
CA ASN A 232 8.30 13.02 34.58
C ASN A 232 7.85 13.36 36.02
N HIS A 233 7.19 12.39 36.67
CA HIS A 233 6.84 12.44 38.06
C HIS A 233 7.66 11.42 38.85
N GLU A 234 8.52 11.87 39.74
CA GLU A 234 9.33 11.07 40.66
C GLU A 234 10.18 9.97 40.05
N ASP A 235 10.54 10.08 38.75
CA ASP A 235 11.30 9.06 37.97
C ASP A 235 10.64 7.68 37.91
N ASN A 236 9.38 7.57 38.28
CA ASN A 236 8.61 6.34 38.27
C ASN A 236 7.34 6.41 37.42
N PHE A 237 6.84 7.61 37.12
CA PHE A 237 5.67 7.79 36.25
C PHE A 237 5.92 8.90 35.23
N TYR A 238 5.69 8.57 33.97
CA TYR A 238 5.86 9.47 32.83
C TYR A 238 4.55 9.57 32.06
N LEU A 239 4.14 10.78 31.73
CA LEU A 239 2.92 11.06 30.97
C LEU A 239 3.29 11.91 29.76
N GLY A 240 2.72 11.59 28.59
CA GLY A 240 3.01 12.33 27.37
C GLY A 240 1.79 12.56 26.49
N PHE A 241 1.84 13.65 25.74
CA PHE A 241 0.85 14.05 24.74
C PHE A 241 1.59 14.45 23.47
N SER A 242 1.06 14.08 22.31
CA SER A 242 1.62 14.51 21.04
C SER A 242 0.56 14.85 20.01
N LEU A 243 0.94 15.76 19.12
CA LEU A 243 0.26 16.06 17.87
C LEU A 243 1.12 15.50 16.74
N GLY A 244 0.52 14.68 15.89
CA GLY A 244 1.17 14.10 14.74
C GLY A 244 0.57 14.62 13.44
N ILE A 245 1.43 14.92 12.49
CA ILE A 245 1.10 15.38 11.14
C ILE A 245 1.73 14.39 10.15
N PRO A 246 1.03 13.29 9.82
CA PRO A 246 1.48 12.37 8.79
C PRO A 246 1.36 13.01 7.41
N PHE A 247 2.39 12.80 6.60
CA PHE A 247 2.39 13.14 5.18
C PHE A 247 2.94 11.96 4.38
N GLN A 248 2.25 11.60 3.31
CA GLN A 248 2.58 10.44 2.50
C GLN A 248 2.57 10.81 1.03
N ARG A 249 3.58 10.32 0.31
CA ARG A 249 3.58 10.26 -1.14
C ARG A 249 3.54 8.80 -1.55
N TYR A 250 2.64 8.48 -2.44
CA TYR A 250 2.46 7.14 -2.97
C TYR A 250 2.36 7.21 -4.48
N ALA A 251 3.09 6.38 -5.18
CA ALA A 251 2.98 6.23 -6.63
C ALA A 251 2.93 4.75 -6.99
N TYR A 252 2.07 4.42 -7.93
CA TYR A 252 1.89 3.10 -8.51
C TYR A 252 1.98 3.21 -10.02
N SER A 253 2.70 2.31 -10.65
CA SER A 253 2.68 2.15 -12.10
C SER A 253 2.52 0.67 -12.46
N GLU A 254 1.77 0.43 -13.53
CA GLU A 254 1.56 -0.88 -14.11
C GLU A 254 1.77 -0.78 -15.62
N ILE A 255 2.65 -1.65 -16.13
CA ILE A 255 2.87 -1.79 -17.57
C ILE A 255 2.57 -3.23 -17.93
N PHE A 256 1.60 -3.42 -18.79
CA PHE A 256 1.28 -4.73 -19.35
C PHE A 256 1.54 -4.73 -20.85
N ARG A 257 2.24 -5.74 -21.33
CA ARG A 257 2.60 -5.89 -22.74
C ARG A 257 2.12 -7.23 -23.27
N GLU A 258 1.54 -7.19 -24.46
CA GLU A 258 1.21 -8.35 -25.25
C GLU A 258 1.97 -8.29 -26.58
N THR A 259 2.61 -9.38 -26.94
CA THR A 259 3.36 -9.49 -28.18
C THR A 259 3.09 -10.86 -28.82
N PRO A 260 2.63 -10.94 -30.06
CA PRO A 260 2.50 -12.21 -30.78
C PRO A 260 3.81 -12.98 -30.80
N GLU A 261 3.76 -14.31 -30.63
CA GLU A 261 4.94 -15.14 -30.86
C GLU A 261 5.26 -15.25 -32.37
N ASP A 262 4.24 -15.24 -33.23
CA ASP A 262 4.36 -15.11 -34.69
C ASP A 262 3.35 -14.09 -35.21
N ASN A 263 3.81 -12.89 -35.59
CA ASN A 263 2.98 -11.79 -36.07
C ASN A 263 2.10 -12.15 -37.27
N ARG A 264 2.53 -13.07 -38.11
CA ARG A 264 1.79 -13.49 -39.30
C ARG A 264 0.48 -14.20 -38.99
N GLN A 265 0.30 -14.68 -37.77
CA GLN A 265 -0.96 -15.27 -37.30
C GLN A 265 -1.99 -14.23 -36.92
N PHE A 266 -1.61 -12.94 -36.85
CA PHE A 266 -2.44 -11.83 -36.41
C PHE A 266 -2.63 -10.79 -37.53
N PRO A 267 -3.20 -11.16 -38.69
CA PRO A 267 -3.50 -10.21 -39.74
C PRO A 267 -4.65 -9.29 -39.32
N ILE A 268 -4.52 -8.00 -39.64
CA ILE A 268 -5.56 -7.01 -39.41
C ILE A 268 -5.67 -6.11 -40.63
N THR A 269 -6.90 -5.75 -41.01
CA THR A 269 -7.18 -4.88 -42.13
C THR A 269 -7.75 -3.55 -41.61
N PHE A 270 -7.14 -2.45 -42.04
CA PHE A 270 -7.60 -1.11 -41.77
C PHE A 270 -8.13 -0.45 -43.06
N ASN A 271 -9.13 0.40 -42.92
CA ASN A 271 -9.62 1.22 -44.01
C ASN A 271 -9.02 2.63 -43.84
N ILE A 272 -8.08 3.00 -44.73
CA ILE A 272 -7.39 4.29 -44.71
C ILE A 272 -7.64 4.97 -46.03
N ASP A 273 -8.17 6.19 -45.96
CA ASP A 273 -8.48 7.02 -47.13
C ASP A 273 -9.29 6.26 -48.20
N LYS A 274 -10.14 5.32 -47.76
CA LYS A 274 -10.96 4.41 -48.58
C LYS A 274 -10.16 3.28 -49.27
N GLU A 275 -8.93 3.04 -48.88
CA GLU A 275 -8.14 1.89 -49.29
C GLU A 275 -8.04 0.90 -48.15
N GLU A 276 -8.26 -0.37 -48.43
CA GLU A 276 -8.04 -1.45 -47.47
C GLU A 276 -6.54 -1.79 -47.40
N VAL A 277 -5.96 -1.60 -46.23
CA VAL A 277 -4.56 -1.93 -45.96
C VAL A 277 -4.48 -3.07 -44.94
N THR A 278 -4.00 -4.22 -45.37
CA THR A 278 -3.77 -5.37 -44.48
C THR A 278 -2.33 -5.34 -43.97
N THR A 279 -2.18 -5.48 -42.66
CA THR A 279 -0.90 -5.53 -41.96
C THR A 279 -0.96 -6.63 -40.89
N CYS A 280 0.12 -6.85 -40.13
CA CYS A 280 0.14 -7.76 -38.99
C CYS A 280 0.33 -7.00 -37.68
N TYR A 281 -0.39 -7.44 -36.66
CA TYR A 281 -0.25 -6.92 -35.30
C TYR A 281 1.12 -7.33 -34.71
N ARG A 282 1.80 -6.37 -34.07
CA ARG A 282 3.13 -6.55 -33.46
C ARG A 282 3.10 -6.57 -31.94
N GLY A 283 2.10 -5.95 -31.35
CA GLY A 283 1.93 -5.92 -29.91
C GLY A 283 1.26 -4.67 -29.39
N SER A 284 0.77 -4.76 -28.16
CA SER A 284 0.18 -3.65 -27.42
C SER A 284 0.87 -3.45 -26.08
N VAL A 285 0.87 -2.20 -25.63
CA VAL A 285 1.35 -1.78 -24.31
C VAL A 285 0.23 -1.01 -23.63
N TYR A 286 -0.22 -1.52 -22.50
CA TYR A 286 -1.04 -0.83 -21.53
C TYR A 286 -0.13 -0.23 -20.45
N ASP A 287 -0.26 1.06 -20.19
CA ASP A 287 0.55 1.80 -19.23
C ASP A 287 -0.39 2.60 -18.32
N TYR A 288 -0.44 2.22 -17.04
CA TYR A 288 -1.24 2.88 -16.01
C TYR A 288 -0.35 3.51 -14.96
N GLU A 289 -0.59 4.78 -14.71
CA GLU A 289 0.10 5.56 -13.69
C GLU A 289 -0.91 6.10 -12.67
N TYR A 290 -0.56 5.99 -11.41
CA TYR A 290 -1.33 6.52 -10.29
C TYR A 290 -0.39 7.16 -9.28
N ALA A 291 -0.76 8.34 -8.77
CA ALA A 291 -0.04 9.00 -7.69
C ALA A 291 -1.01 9.61 -6.69
N ALA A 292 -0.68 9.51 -5.40
CA ALA A 292 -1.46 10.09 -4.32
C ALA A 292 -0.56 10.86 -3.34
N ASN A 293 -1.01 12.04 -2.95
CA ASN A 293 -0.49 12.81 -1.83
C ASN A 293 -1.52 12.75 -0.70
N VAL A 294 -1.07 12.37 0.49
CA VAL A 294 -1.92 12.20 1.67
C VAL A 294 -1.33 13.01 2.80
N ASP A 295 -2.12 13.93 3.35
CA ASP A 295 -1.78 14.74 4.50
C ASP A 295 -2.82 14.52 5.59
N GLY A 296 -2.40 14.55 6.86
CA GLY A 296 -3.33 14.28 7.95
C GLY A 296 -2.94 14.90 9.28
N ILE A 297 -3.79 14.68 10.28
CA ILE A 297 -3.56 15.12 11.66
C ILE A 297 -4.17 14.13 12.63
N TYR A 298 -3.45 13.85 13.72
CA TYR A 298 -3.94 13.04 14.84
C TYR A 298 -3.38 13.51 16.19
N GLY A 299 -4.07 13.15 17.26
CA GLY A 299 -3.59 13.28 18.63
C GLY A 299 -3.15 11.93 19.21
N LYS A 300 -2.18 11.93 20.10
CA LYS A 300 -1.74 10.74 20.83
C LYS A 300 -1.49 11.07 22.29
N VAL A 301 -1.85 10.15 23.18
CA VAL A 301 -1.55 10.19 24.62
C VAL A 301 -0.88 8.89 25.02
N GLY A 302 0.01 8.93 25.98
CA GLY A 302 0.62 7.73 26.51
C GLY A 302 1.26 7.94 27.88
N PHE A 303 1.51 6.82 28.55
CA PHE A 303 2.21 6.81 29.82
C PHE A 303 3.23 5.68 29.89
N ILE A 304 4.20 5.84 30.79
CA ILE A 304 5.15 4.78 31.22
C ILE A 304 5.18 4.82 32.73
N TRP A 305 5.00 3.67 33.36
CA TRP A 305 4.99 3.48 34.81
C TRP A 305 6.00 2.41 35.23
N LEU A 306 6.77 2.74 36.27
CA LEU A 306 7.76 1.87 36.88
C LEU A 306 7.27 1.46 38.29
N PRO A 307 6.41 0.43 38.42
CA PRO A 307 5.84 0.03 39.70
C PRO A 307 6.88 -0.46 40.70
N VAL A 308 7.92 -1.11 40.19
CA VAL A 308 9.07 -1.59 40.97
C VAL A 308 10.35 -1.46 40.13
N THR A 309 11.49 -1.43 40.78
CA THR A 309 12.79 -1.37 40.11
C THR A 309 12.94 -2.53 39.12
N GLY A 310 13.24 -2.20 37.88
CA GLY A 310 13.45 -3.16 36.80
C GLY A 310 12.20 -3.53 35.99
N LEU A 311 10.99 -3.21 36.45
CA LEU A 311 9.75 -3.45 35.68
C LEU A 311 9.17 -2.14 35.14
N ARG A 312 8.78 -2.12 33.88
CA ARG A 312 8.14 -0.99 33.20
C ARG A 312 6.86 -1.45 32.52
N ILE A 313 5.82 -0.66 32.65
CA ILE A 313 4.54 -0.84 31.96
C ILE A 313 4.28 0.46 31.17
N GLY A 314 4.00 0.33 29.88
CA GLY A 314 3.68 1.46 29.02
C GLY A 314 2.38 1.25 28.27
N ALA A 315 1.63 2.32 28.06
CA ALA A 315 0.49 2.28 27.15
C ALA A 315 0.41 3.58 26.35
N SER A 316 -0.14 3.49 25.15
CA SER A 316 -0.43 4.67 24.34
C SER A 316 -1.71 4.46 23.52
N PHE A 317 -2.39 5.58 23.26
CA PHE A 317 -3.58 5.63 22.43
C PHE A 317 -3.45 6.76 21.41
N GLN A 318 -3.64 6.42 20.14
CA GLN A 318 -3.70 7.37 19.02
C GLN A 318 -5.14 7.47 18.52
N THR A 319 -5.62 8.71 18.39
CA THR A 319 -6.93 8.97 17.77
C THR A 319 -6.95 8.52 16.31
N PRO A 320 -8.12 8.32 15.71
CA PRO A 320 -8.23 8.28 14.26
C PRO A 320 -7.55 9.49 13.62
N THR A 321 -6.87 9.29 12.49
CA THR A 321 -6.25 10.37 11.72
C THR A 321 -7.25 10.93 10.72
N ALA A 322 -7.49 12.23 10.75
CA ALA A 322 -8.21 12.91 9.67
C ALA A 322 -7.22 13.17 8.53
N MET A 323 -7.44 12.55 7.38
CA MET A 323 -6.57 12.62 6.20
C MET A 323 -7.29 13.31 5.05
N THR A 324 -6.53 14.07 4.26
CA THR A 324 -6.92 14.58 2.95
C THR A 324 -6.07 13.87 1.90
N ILE A 325 -6.70 13.32 0.89
CA ILE A 325 -6.07 12.58 -0.18
C ILE A 325 -6.29 13.37 -1.47
N SER A 326 -5.22 13.62 -2.20
CA SER A 326 -5.24 14.18 -3.56
C SER A 326 -4.54 13.20 -4.47
N GLU A 327 -5.25 12.67 -5.44
CA GLU A 327 -4.75 11.65 -6.35
C GLU A 327 -4.86 12.08 -7.80
N THR A 328 -3.96 11.56 -8.60
CA THR A 328 -3.94 11.70 -10.05
C THR A 328 -3.75 10.33 -10.67
N TYR A 329 -4.42 10.08 -11.79
CA TYR A 329 -4.30 8.82 -12.52
C TYR A 329 -4.40 9.05 -14.02
N ARG A 330 -3.75 8.17 -14.78
CA ARG A 330 -3.72 8.21 -16.24
C ARG A 330 -3.52 6.81 -16.80
N THR A 331 -4.19 6.53 -17.91
CA THR A 331 -3.94 5.34 -18.74
C THR A 331 -3.44 5.76 -20.12
N ALA A 332 -2.51 5.01 -20.68
CA ALA A 332 -2.12 5.09 -22.08
C ALA A 332 -2.04 3.69 -22.69
N ILE A 333 -2.57 3.54 -23.89
CA ILE A 333 -2.53 2.28 -24.65
C ILE A 333 -1.90 2.57 -26.01
N THR A 334 -0.89 1.77 -26.36
CA THR A 334 -0.23 1.88 -27.64
C THR A 334 -0.29 0.53 -28.34
N SER A 335 -0.86 0.46 -29.52
CA SER A 335 -0.81 -0.72 -30.38
C SER A 335 0.11 -0.46 -31.58
N SER A 336 0.93 -1.44 -31.91
CA SER A 336 1.92 -1.40 -32.99
C SER A 336 1.66 -2.49 -34.02
N PHE A 337 1.92 -2.18 -35.28
CA PHE A 337 1.67 -3.02 -36.43
C PHE A 337 2.94 -3.06 -37.30
N GLU A 338 3.02 -4.00 -38.25
CA GLU A 338 4.15 -4.06 -39.19
C GLU A 338 4.22 -2.83 -40.08
N ASP A 339 3.06 -2.32 -40.53
CA ASP A 339 3.00 -1.00 -41.13
C ASP A 339 2.98 0.07 -40.03
N ASN A 340 4.08 0.79 -39.88
CA ASN A 340 4.24 1.81 -38.85
C ASN A 340 3.25 2.99 -38.98
N ARG A 341 2.60 3.18 -40.13
CA ARG A 341 1.54 4.19 -40.33
C ARG A 341 0.32 3.91 -39.47
N MET A 342 0.13 2.61 -39.09
CA MET A 342 -0.98 2.12 -38.29
C MET A 342 -0.73 2.18 -36.77
N THR A 343 0.51 2.43 -36.33
CA THR A 343 0.80 2.52 -34.91
C THR A 343 -0.03 3.61 -34.28
N SER A 344 -0.85 3.25 -33.31
CA SER A 344 -1.78 4.14 -32.63
C SER A 344 -1.49 4.25 -31.16
N LYS A 345 -1.81 5.41 -30.61
CA LYS A 345 -1.74 5.67 -29.19
C LYS A 345 -3.01 6.37 -28.71
N GLY A 346 -3.74 5.70 -27.81
CA GLY A 346 -4.76 6.29 -26.97
C GLY A 346 -4.16 6.76 -25.65
N ALA A 347 -4.65 7.85 -25.10
CA ALA A 347 -4.27 8.29 -23.77
C ALA A 347 -5.42 9.06 -23.12
N THR A 348 -5.77 8.67 -21.90
CA THR A 348 -6.76 9.39 -21.11
C THR A 348 -6.26 10.80 -20.74
N PRO A 349 -7.14 11.75 -20.47
CA PRO A 349 -6.78 12.92 -19.69
C PRO A 349 -6.18 12.51 -18.34
N SER A 350 -5.50 13.43 -17.64
CA SER A 350 -5.13 13.22 -16.25
C SER A 350 -6.39 13.32 -15.39
N GLY A 351 -6.79 12.22 -14.77
CA GLY A 351 -7.84 12.21 -13.77
C GLY A 351 -7.32 12.77 -12.46
N GLU A 352 -8.11 13.64 -11.82
CA GLU A 352 -7.78 14.21 -10.52
C GLU A 352 -8.96 14.00 -9.57
N CYS A 353 -8.67 13.52 -8.37
CA CYS A 353 -9.67 13.37 -7.35
C CYS A 353 -9.13 13.85 -6.00
N ARG A 354 -9.99 14.52 -5.22
CA ARG A 354 -9.67 14.96 -3.87
C ARG A 354 -10.79 14.61 -2.91
N TYR A 355 -10.44 13.89 -1.84
CA TYR A 355 -11.40 13.44 -0.84
C TYR A 355 -10.77 13.34 0.54
N ARG A 356 -11.58 13.10 1.56
CA ARG A 356 -11.13 12.88 2.93
C ARG A 356 -11.26 11.41 3.33
N MET A 357 -10.37 10.97 4.20
CA MET A 357 -10.41 9.67 4.84
C MET A 357 -10.20 9.81 6.34
N VAL A 358 -10.93 9.00 7.09
CA VAL A 358 -10.64 8.75 8.52
C VAL A 358 -9.89 7.43 8.61
N SER A 359 -8.66 7.48 9.16
CA SER A 359 -7.83 6.27 9.36
C SER A 359 -8.19 5.55 10.66
N PRO A 360 -7.68 4.32 10.89
CA PRO A 360 -7.88 3.60 12.14
C PRO A 360 -7.33 4.35 13.37
N TYR A 361 -7.93 4.13 14.54
CA TYR A 361 -7.25 4.38 15.82
C TYR A 361 -6.25 3.27 16.13
N ARG A 362 -5.29 3.56 17.03
CA ARG A 362 -4.29 2.59 17.51
C ARG A 362 -4.22 2.62 19.02
N ALA A 363 -4.14 1.45 19.63
CA ALA A 363 -3.87 1.32 21.05
C ALA A 363 -2.71 0.34 21.25
N SER A 364 -1.71 0.74 22.03
CA SER A 364 -0.53 -0.08 22.31
C SER A 364 -0.38 -0.29 23.82
N LEU A 365 0.03 -1.49 24.20
CA LEU A 365 0.40 -1.87 25.56
C LEU A 365 1.77 -2.54 25.51
N GLY A 366 2.67 -2.13 26.41
CA GLY A 366 4.03 -2.65 26.47
C GLY A 366 4.44 -3.04 27.89
N PHE A 367 5.28 -4.06 27.98
CA PHE A 367 5.93 -4.50 29.19
C PHE A 367 7.42 -4.62 28.94
N ALA A 368 8.24 -4.10 29.84
CA ALA A 368 9.68 -4.23 29.76
C ALA A 368 10.28 -4.53 31.11
N THR A 369 11.33 -5.32 31.12
CA THR A 369 12.12 -5.60 32.32
C THR A 369 13.60 -5.32 32.04
N THR A 370 14.27 -4.74 33.03
CA THR A 370 15.71 -4.46 32.98
C THR A 370 16.45 -5.33 34.01
N PHE A 371 17.57 -5.90 33.61
CA PHE A 371 18.43 -6.77 34.42
C PHE A 371 19.69 -5.99 34.85
N GLY A 372 19.49 -4.93 35.65
CA GLY A 372 20.55 -4.02 36.04
C GLY A 372 21.28 -3.42 34.84
N THR A 373 22.60 -3.56 34.78
CA THR A 373 23.44 -3.12 33.66
C THR A 373 23.60 -4.14 32.56
N ALA A 374 23.10 -5.38 32.70
CA ALA A 374 23.31 -6.47 31.75
C ALA A 374 22.44 -6.31 30.49
N GLY A 375 21.25 -5.74 30.63
CA GLY A 375 20.37 -5.57 29.47
C GLY A 375 18.90 -5.44 29.81
N LEU A 376 18.03 -5.64 28.82
CA LEU A 376 16.58 -5.57 28.96
C LEU A 376 15.86 -6.53 28.02
N LEU A 377 14.61 -6.86 28.36
CA LEU A 377 13.63 -7.51 27.51
C LEU A 377 12.37 -6.64 27.43
N SER A 378 11.75 -6.57 26.28
CA SER A 378 10.50 -5.82 26.07
C SER A 378 9.56 -6.60 25.16
N VAL A 379 8.26 -6.51 25.45
CA VAL A 379 7.18 -7.08 24.65
C VAL A 379 6.06 -6.06 24.55
N ASP A 380 5.63 -5.75 23.34
CA ASP A 380 4.55 -4.81 23.04
C ASP A 380 3.44 -5.49 22.23
N TYR A 381 2.21 -5.10 22.50
CA TYR A 381 1.04 -5.45 21.72
C TYR A 381 0.35 -4.18 21.23
N GLU A 382 0.06 -4.11 19.93
CA GLU A 382 -0.70 -3.02 19.33
C GLU A 382 -1.93 -3.58 18.60
N ILE A 383 -3.06 -2.93 18.78
CA ILE A 383 -4.30 -3.17 18.05
C ILE A 383 -4.64 -1.95 17.21
N THR A 384 -5.00 -2.19 15.95
CA THR A 384 -5.42 -1.16 14.99
C THR A 384 -6.74 -1.58 14.37
N ASP A 385 -7.81 -0.79 14.51
CA ASP A 385 -9.14 -1.14 14.01
C ASP A 385 -9.43 -0.47 12.67
N PHE A 386 -9.26 -1.22 11.59
CA PHE A 386 -9.49 -0.74 10.22
C PHE A 386 -10.97 -0.69 9.83
N SER A 387 -11.87 -1.27 10.60
CA SER A 387 -13.32 -1.25 10.31
C SER A 387 -13.95 0.14 10.42
N ILE A 388 -13.29 1.07 11.11
CA ILE A 388 -13.76 2.45 11.28
C ILE A 388 -13.35 3.38 10.14
N MET A 389 -12.55 2.91 9.19
CA MET A 389 -12.16 3.71 8.03
C MET A 389 -13.39 4.17 7.26
N ASN A 390 -13.34 5.40 6.77
CA ASN A 390 -14.45 5.98 6.02
C ASN A 390 -13.92 7.04 5.05
N TYR A 391 -14.34 6.96 3.80
CA TYR A 391 -14.14 7.98 2.79
C TYR A 391 -15.30 8.98 2.80
N LYS A 392 -14.97 10.25 2.56
CA LYS A 392 -15.93 11.35 2.40
C LYS A 392 -15.51 12.21 1.22
N GLU A 393 -16.44 12.41 0.32
CA GLU A 393 -16.24 13.31 -0.81
C GLU A 393 -16.14 14.77 -0.33
N MET A 394 -15.36 15.56 -1.03
CA MET A 394 -15.27 17.00 -0.83
C MET A 394 -16.06 17.70 -1.94
N GLY A 395 -17.17 18.38 -1.60
CA GLY A 395 -17.93 19.19 -2.53
C GLY A 395 -17.16 20.42 -3.00
N TYR A 396 -17.72 21.11 -4.00
CA TYR A 396 -17.12 22.27 -4.69
C TYR A 396 -16.57 23.36 -3.74
N ASN A 397 -17.18 23.57 -2.59
CA ASN A 397 -16.76 24.53 -1.57
C ASN A 397 -16.05 23.87 -0.38
N GLY A 398 -15.49 22.66 -0.53
CA GLY A 398 -14.88 21.93 0.58
C GLY A 398 -15.89 21.33 1.57
N SER A 399 -17.18 21.38 1.27
CA SER A 399 -18.22 20.69 2.02
C SER A 399 -18.06 19.16 1.87
N LEU A 400 -18.36 18.41 2.95
CA LEU A 400 -18.34 16.95 2.88
C LEU A 400 -19.68 16.46 2.35
N LEU A 401 -19.65 15.82 1.17
CA LEU A 401 -20.79 15.11 0.62
C LEU A 401 -20.84 13.67 1.14
N SER A 402 -22.04 13.12 1.23
CA SER A 402 -22.26 11.72 1.62
C SER A 402 -22.97 11.00 0.48
N GLY A 403 -22.46 9.84 0.10
CA GLY A 403 -23.14 8.98 -0.89
C GLY A 403 -22.20 8.36 -1.92
N THR A 404 -21.33 9.15 -2.55
CA THR A 404 -20.43 8.68 -3.62
C THR A 404 -19.54 7.49 -3.21
N PHE A 405 -19.09 7.45 -1.96
CA PHE A 405 -18.28 6.35 -1.44
C PHE A 405 -19.12 5.30 -0.66
N ALA A 406 -20.43 5.23 -0.83
CA ALA A 406 -21.27 4.35 -0.02
C ALA A 406 -20.88 2.87 -0.15
N VAL A 407 -20.67 2.39 -1.38
CA VAL A 407 -20.27 1.00 -1.67
C VAL A 407 -18.91 0.70 -1.03
N VAL A 408 -17.89 1.50 -1.32
CA VAL A 408 -16.53 1.30 -0.80
C VAL A 408 -16.49 1.38 0.73
N ASN A 409 -17.24 2.30 1.34
CA ASN A 409 -17.35 2.41 2.80
C ASN A 409 -18.02 1.18 3.42
N ASN A 410 -19.03 0.60 2.76
CA ASN A 410 -19.64 -0.64 3.20
C ASN A 410 -18.68 -1.84 3.05
N VAL A 411 -17.92 -1.90 1.95
CA VAL A 411 -16.86 -2.90 1.78
C VAL A 411 -15.83 -2.78 2.92
N MET A 412 -15.30 -1.58 3.20
CA MET A 412 -14.34 -1.38 4.28
C MET A 412 -14.90 -1.77 5.65
N ARG A 413 -16.14 -1.38 5.97
CA ARG A 413 -16.77 -1.71 7.25
C ARG A 413 -16.93 -3.21 7.46
N ASN A 414 -17.25 -3.96 6.42
CA ASN A 414 -17.50 -5.39 6.49
C ASN A 414 -16.20 -6.20 6.38
N PHE A 415 -15.32 -5.88 5.44
CA PHE A 415 -14.16 -6.69 5.07
C PHE A 415 -12.83 -6.19 5.63
N CYS A 416 -12.79 -5.03 6.29
CA CYS A 416 -11.68 -4.64 7.14
C CYS A 416 -12.02 -4.89 8.61
N GLY A 417 -11.06 -5.41 9.35
CA GLY A 417 -11.20 -5.71 10.76
C GLY A 417 -10.07 -5.14 11.59
N ARG A 418 -9.75 -5.83 12.66
CA ARG A 418 -8.68 -5.48 13.57
C ARG A 418 -7.40 -6.15 13.14
N ALA A 419 -6.35 -5.35 12.92
CA ALA A 419 -4.99 -5.86 12.80
C ALA A 419 -4.33 -5.89 14.18
N HIS A 420 -3.61 -6.95 14.45
CA HIS A 420 -2.86 -7.19 15.68
C HIS A 420 -1.38 -7.18 15.37
N GLN A 421 -0.60 -6.48 16.18
CA GLN A 421 0.85 -6.47 16.05
C GLN A 421 1.49 -6.83 17.39
N LEU A 422 2.29 -7.89 17.38
CA LEU A 422 3.11 -8.32 18.51
C LEU A 422 4.57 -7.99 18.21
N ARG A 423 5.25 -7.34 19.15
CA ARG A 423 6.66 -6.96 19.04
C ARG A 423 7.41 -7.50 20.25
N ALA A 424 8.61 -8.00 20.03
CA ALA A 424 9.51 -8.46 21.09
C ALA A 424 10.91 -7.93 20.82
N GLY A 425 11.59 -7.45 21.86
CA GLY A 425 12.93 -6.91 21.78
C GLY A 425 13.80 -7.32 22.96
N ALA A 426 15.08 -7.54 22.69
CA ALA A 426 16.09 -7.79 23.71
C ALA A 426 17.32 -6.93 23.45
N GLU A 427 17.91 -6.37 24.50
CA GLU A 427 19.17 -5.64 24.48
C GLU A 427 20.13 -6.25 25.49
N PHE A 428 21.35 -6.54 25.07
CA PHE A 428 22.43 -7.09 25.90
C PHE A 428 23.61 -6.13 25.86
N ASN A 429 24.02 -5.64 27.01
CA ASN A 429 25.17 -4.75 27.13
C ASN A 429 26.47 -5.55 27.24
N LEU A 430 27.38 -5.30 26.31
CA LEU A 430 28.73 -5.89 26.27
C LEU A 430 29.73 -4.89 26.87
N GLY A 431 29.58 -4.59 28.18
CA GLY A 431 30.36 -3.57 28.88
C GLY A 431 29.72 -2.15 28.77
N PRO A 432 30.47 -1.10 29.13
CA PRO A 432 29.89 0.24 29.26
C PRO A 432 29.58 0.96 27.95
N CYS A 433 30.18 0.52 26.84
CA CYS A 433 30.12 1.24 25.56
C CYS A 433 29.37 0.50 24.46
N PHE A 434 29.18 -0.82 24.55
CA PHE A 434 28.65 -1.62 23.47
C PHE A 434 27.38 -2.36 23.89
N ALA A 435 26.43 -2.48 22.95
CA ALA A 435 25.22 -3.26 23.12
C ALA A 435 24.89 -4.05 21.84
N VAL A 436 24.30 -5.23 22.02
CA VAL A 436 23.72 -6.05 20.95
C VAL A 436 22.23 -6.12 21.16
N ARG A 437 21.47 -6.03 20.09
CA ARG A 437 20.00 -5.99 20.12
C ARG A 437 19.41 -6.99 19.15
N LEU A 438 18.33 -7.61 19.56
CA LEU A 438 17.53 -8.52 18.76
C LEU A 438 16.07 -8.08 18.83
N GLY A 439 15.38 -8.15 17.72
CA GLY A 439 13.97 -7.80 17.65
C GLY A 439 13.18 -8.71 16.70
N TYR A 440 11.91 -8.89 17.04
CA TYR A 440 10.96 -9.61 16.21
C TYR A 440 9.61 -8.92 16.24
N THR A 441 8.94 -8.87 15.07
CA THR A 441 7.61 -8.30 14.93
C THR A 441 6.73 -9.23 14.09
N LEU A 442 5.54 -9.48 14.57
CA LEU A 442 4.45 -10.17 13.87
C LEU A 442 3.29 -9.20 13.70
N LYS A 443 2.83 -8.98 12.47
CA LYS A 443 1.68 -8.12 12.16
C LYS A 443 0.68 -8.88 11.30
N THR A 444 -0.57 -8.99 11.76
CA THR A 444 -1.65 -9.65 11.00
C THR A 444 -2.26 -8.70 9.96
N SER A 445 -2.85 -9.27 8.90
CA SER A 445 -3.68 -8.50 7.97
C SER A 445 -4.98 -8.05 8.64
N PRO A 446 -5.50 -6.85 8.33
CA PRO A 446 -6.83 -6.44 8.73
C PRO A 446 -7.94 -7.08 7.87
N GLU A 447 -7.60 -7.73 6.78
CA GLU A 447 -8.58 -8.30 5.84
C GLU A 447 -9.30 -9.49 6.45
N CYS A 448 -10.58 -9.60 6.13
CA CYS A 448 -11.41 -10.73 6.52
C CYS A 448 -12.31 -11.14 5.35
N HIS A 449 -12.79 -12.36 5.40
CA HIS A 449 -13.80 -12.91 4.50
C HIS A 449 -14.98 -13.45 5.30
N TYR A 450 -16.09 -13.70 4.61
CA TYR A 450 -17.31 -14.21 5.22
C TYR A 450 -17.78 -15.46 4.49
N THR A 451 -18.71 -16.18 5.11
CA THR A 451 -19.55 -17.16 4.42
C THR A 451 -20.91 -16.53 4.16
N ASN A 452 -21.48 -16.72 2.96
CA ASN A 452 -22.83 -16.26 2.67
C ASN A 452 -23.89 -17.29 3.16
N ASN A 453 -25.18 -16.93 3.05
CA ASN A 453 -26.28 -17.81 3.41
C ASN A 453 -26.44 -19.06 2.51
N ARG A 454 -25.63 -19.18 1.45
CA ARG A 454 -25.53 -20.36 0.57
C ARG A 454 -24.36 -21.26 0.91
N GLY A 455 -23.46 -20.82 1.81
CA GLY A 455 -22.26 -21.55 2.21
C GLY A 455 -20.99 -21.19 1.41
N ASP A 456 -21.06 -20.21 0.48
CA ASP A 456 -19.89 -19.79 -0.31
C ASP A 456 -19.03 -18.83 0.48
N THR A 457 -17.71 -18.89 0.26
CA THR A 457 -16.77 -17.87 0.78
C THR A 457 -16.92 -16.58 -0.02
N VAL A 458 -17.07 -15.46 0.68
CA VAL A 458 -17.29 -14.13 0.13
C VAL A 458 -16.10 -13.23 0.48
N TYR A 459 -15.42 -12.75 -0.51
CA TYR A 459 -14.36 -11.74 -0.42
C TYR A 459 -14.91 -10.33 -0.70
N ALA A 460 -14.09 -9.32 -0.47
CA ALA A 460 -14.49 -7.93 -0.68
C ALA A 460 -14.95 -7.65 -2.12
N SER A 461 -14.27 -8.21 -3.12
CA SER A 461 -14.64 -8.11 -4.54
C SER A 461 -16.00 -8.74 -4.84
N ASP A 462 -16.27 -9.92 -4.28
CA ASP A 462 -17.56 -10.61 -4.48
C ASP A 462 -18.72 -9.81 -3.90
N TYR A 463 -18.49 -9.17 -2.75
CA TYR A 463 -19.48 -8.29 -2.12
C TYR A 463 -19.70 -7.02 -2.95
N GLU A 464 -18.67 -6.41 -3.48
CA GLU A 464 -18.74 -5.21 -4.31
C GLU A 464 -19.51 -5.49 -5.60
N MET A 465 -19.20 -6.55 -6.32
CA MET A 465 -19.91 -6.99 -7.53
C MET A 465 -21.38 -7.34 -7.31
N ASN A 466 -21.76 -7.79 -6.11
CA ASN A 466 -23.12 -8.17 -5.77
C ASN A 466 -23.74 -7.25 -4.71
N TYR A 467 -23.29 -6.00 -4.64
CA TYR A 467 -23.64 -5.07 -3.57
C TYR A 467 -25.14 -4.93 -3.36
N ASP A 468 -25.93 -4.75 -4.42
CA ASP A 468 -27.38 -4.57 -4.35
C ASP A 468 -28.09 -5.80 -3.76
N ARG A 469 -27.63 -7.01 -4.06
CA ARG A 469 -28.15 -8.26 -3.50
C ARG A 469 -27.87 -8.40 -2.00
N TYR A 470 -26.72 -7.91 -1.52
CA TYR A 470 -26.40 -7.89 -0.09
C TYR A 470 -27.19 -6.80 0.65
N VAL A 471 -27.35 -5.63 0.04
CA VAL A 471 -28.12 -4.53 0.63
C VAL A 471 -29.63 -4.85 0.68
N SER A 472 -30.17 -5.49 -0.35
CA SER A 472 -31.56 -5.95 -0.38
C SER A 472 -31.84 -7.17 0.53
N ARG A 473 -30.79 -7.72 1.18
CA ARG A 473 -30.86 -8.93 2.03
C ARG A 473 -31.16 -10.23 1.29
N GLU A 474 -31.05 -10.25 0.00
CA GLU A 474 -31.12 -11.47 -0.81
C GLU A 474 -29.98 -12.43 -0.47
N LEU A 475 -28.78 -11.83 -0.25
CA LEU A 475 -27.59 -12.51 0.28
C LEU A 475 -27.21 -11.90 1.62
N THR A 476 -26.85 -12.72 2.60
CA THR A 476 -26.42 -12.28 3.93
C THR A 476 -25.04 -12.80 4.26
N LEU A 477 -24.23 -11.95 4.90
CA LEU A 477 -22.93 -12.32 5.43
C LEU A 477 -23.11 -13.04 6.78
N ALA A 478 -22.48 -14.20 6.93
CA ALA A 478 -22.40 -14.95 8.18
C ALA A 478 -20.92 -15.14 8.57
N ASN A 479 -20.59 -15.84 9.59
CA ASN A 479 -19.28 -16.36 9.99
C ASN A 479 -18.06 -15.61 9.44
N ARG A 480 -17.66 -14.53 10.13
CA ARG A 480 -16.45 -13.76 9.81
C ARG A 480 -15.18 -14.55 10.11
N SER A 481 -14.26 -14.60 9.19
CA SER A 481 -12.98 -15.30 9.33
C SER A 481 -11.80 -14.39 8.94
N TYR A 482 -10.65 -14.59 9.60
CA TYR A 482 -9.40 -13.89 9.35
C TYR A 482 -8.36 -14.87 8.82
N ASP A 483 -7.60 -14.44 7.83
CA ASP A 483 -6.48 -15.23 7.31
C ASP A 483 -5.17 -14.84 7.99
N PHE A 484 -4.76 -15.61 8.99
CA PHE A 484 -3.49 -15.40 9.69
C PHE A 484 -2.26 -15.78 8.84
N SER A 485 -2.43 -16.49 7.72
CA SER A 485 -1.35 -16.78 6.79
C SER A 485 -0.84 -15.51 6.08
N GLN A 486 -1.67 -14.46 6.04
CA GLN A 486 -1.35 -13.14 5.51
C GLN A 486 -0.58 -12.25 6.50
N ALA A 487 0.06 -12.82 7.50
CA ALA A 487 0.85 -12.06 8.46
C ALA A 487 2.23 -11.67 7.90
N VAL A 488 2.68 -10.46 8.25
CA VAL A 488 4.04 -9.97 7.97
C VAL A 488 4.93 -10.31 9.16
N HIS A 489 6.08 -10.92 8.88
CA HIS A 489 7.10 -11.27 9.86
C HIS A 489 8.33 -10.39 9.65
N SER A 490 8.85 -9.80 10.73
CA SER A 490 10.07 -9.00 10.68
C SER A 490 11.05 -9.47 11.77
N ALA A 491 12.31 -9.62 11.40
CA ALA A 491 13.39 -9.91 12.32
C ALA A 491 14.48 -8.83 12.19
N SER A 492 15.06 -8.40 13.30
CA SER A 492 16.08 -7.37 13.35
C SER A 492 17.25 -7.73 14.26
N LEU A 493 18.43 -7.28 13.84
CA LEU A 493 19.68 -7.37 14.60
C LEU A 493 20.34 -6.01 14.61
N GLY A 494 20.81 -5.55 15.75
CA GLY A 494 21.46 -4.25 15.87
C GLY A 494 22.65 -4.26 16.82
N PHE A 495 23.53 -3.27 16.61
CA PHE A 495 24.70 -3.00 17.43
C PHE A 495 24.68 -1.54 17.85
N GLY A 496 24.98 -1.30 19.13
CA GLY A 496 25.05 0.03 19.71
C GLY A 496 26.43 0.35 20.22
N PHE A 497 26.84 1.59 20.02
CA PHE A 497 28.03 2.18 20.60
C PHE A 497 27.67 3.49 21.29
N ALA A 498 28.03 3.64 22.55
CA ALA A 498 27.94 4.89 23.28
C ALA A 498 29.32 5.28 23.79
N SER A 499 29.79 6.47 23.40
CA SER A 499 31.02 7.01 23.95
C SER A 499 30.81 7.36 25.44
N LEU A 500 31.92 7.50 26.17
CA LEU A 500 31.87 8.03 27.55
C LEU A 500 31.50 9.52 27.61
N GLY A 501 31.34 10.18 26.46
CA GLY A 501 30.89 11.56 26.30
C GLY A 501 29.49 11.65 25.70
N SER A 502 29.27 12.68 24.89
CA SER A 502 27.95 13.03 24.34
C SER A 502 27.52 12.20 23.12
N PHE A 503 28.44 11.57 22.41
CA PHE A 503 28.17 10.89 21.14
C PHE A 503 27.75 9.43 21.32
N PHE A 504 26.78 8.99 20.52
CA PHE A 504 26.45 7.57 20.36
C PHE A 504 26.12 7.25 18.91
N ALA A 505 26.28 6.00 18.53
CA ALA A 505 25.91 5.47 17.23
C ALA A 505 25.30 4.09 17.35
N ASP A 506 24.23 3.82 16.63
CA ASP A 506 23.57 2.52 16.55
C ASP A 506 23.44 2.09 15.10
N ALA A 507 23.66 0.81 14.83
CA ALA A 507 23.46 0.23 13.50
C ALA A 507 22.43 -0.91 13.59
N VAL A 508 21.64 -1.09 12.52
CA VAL A 508 20.63 -2.14 12.46
C VAL A 508 20.52 -2.70 11.04
N VAL A 509 20.21 -4.00 11.00
CA VAL A 509 19.65 -4.67 9.81
C VAL A 509 18.32 -5.29 10.19
N ARG A 510 17.32 -5.15 9.30
CA ARG A 510 15.98 -5.72 9.45
C ARG A 510 15.58 -6.45 8.19
N PHE A 511 15.03 -7.62 8.35
CA PHE A 511 14.43 -8.43 7.29
C PHE A 511 12.93 -8.50 7.50
N ASN A 512 12.14 -8.16 6.49
CA ASN A 512 10.69 -8.25 6.49
C ASN A 512 10.25 -9.26 5.43
N LYS A 513 9.49 -10.26 5.84
CA LYS A 513 8.89 -11.26 4.96
C LYS A 513 7.40 -10.95 4.83
N TYR A 514 6.98 -10.62 3.61
CA TYR A 514 5.57 -10.44 3.28
C TYR A 514 4.94 -11.74 2.82
N PRO A 515 3.62 -11.92 3.00
CA PRO A 515 2.89 -13.04 2.44
C PRO A 515 2.95 -13.02 0.90
N GLU A 516 2.68 -14.17 0.29
CA GLU A 516 2.49 -14.26 -1.15
C GLU A 516 1.19 -13.53 -1.53
N SER A 517 1.26 -12.72 -2.57
CA SER A 517 0.10 -12.07 -3.15
C SER A 517 -0.10 -12.54 -4.58
N SER A 518 -1.35 -12.57 -5.05
CA SER A 518 -1.67 -12.81 -6.44
C SER A 518 -2.56 -11.72 -7.01
N PHE A 519 -2.51 -11.54 -8.32
CA PHE A 519 -3.36 -10.61 -9.05
C PHE A 519 -3.53 -11.03 -10.50
N ALA A 520 -4.68 -10.67 -11.09
CA ALA A 520 -4.93 -10.76 -12.51
C ALA A 520 -4.51 -9.46 -13.20
N PRO A 521 -3.75 -9.50 -14.32
CA PRO A 521 -3.41 -8.30 -15.10
C PRO A 521 -4.60 -7.62 -15.77
N TYR A 522 -5.66 -8.37 -16.06
CA TYR A 522 -6.94 -7.89 -16.61
C TYR A 522 -8.08 -8.78 -16.13
N ASP A 523 -9.31 -8.30 -16.27
CA ASP A 523 -10.48 -9.01 -15.80
C ASP A 523 -10.82 -10.22 -16.68
N ARG A 524 -11.50 -11.19 -16.05
CA ARG A 524 -12.03 -12.35 -16.76
C ARG A 524 -13.08 -11.92 -17.76
N TYR A 525 -12.98 -12.46 -18.98
CA TYR A 525 -13.99 -12.37 -20.02
C TYR A 525 -14.22 -13.75 -20.65
N SER A 526 -15.36 -13.96 -21.26
CA SER A 526 -15.75 -15.27 -21.81
C SER A 526 -15.76 -16.41 -20.77
N ASN A 527 -15.58 -17.65 -21.22
CA ASN A 527 -15.53 -18.84 -20.36
C ASN A 527 -14.11 -19.15 -19.83
N ALA A 528 -13.08 -18.47 -20.33
CA ALA A 528 -11.71 -18.66 -19.88
C ALA A 528 -11.40 -17.84 -18.62
N ASN A 529 -10.54 -18.37 -17.76
CA ASN A 529 -10.09 -17.64 -16.58
C ASN A 529 -9.04 -16.59 -16.96
N ALA A 530 -9.03 -15.47 -16.26
CA ALA A 530 -7.97 -14.46 -16.37
C ALA A 530 -6.59 -15.06 -15.99
N PRO A 531 -5.48 -14.50 -16.49
CA PRO A 531 -4.16 -14.84 -16.04
C PRO A 531 -3.96 -14.57 -14.54
N ASP A 532 -3.02 -15.29 -13.93
CA ASP A 532 -2.64 -15.10 -12.54
C ASP A 532 -1.15 -14.83 -12.41
N VAL A 533 -0.80 -13.77 -11.70
CA VAL A 533 0.58 -13.43 -11.34
C VAL A 533 0.73 -13.55 -9.84
N ARG A 534 1.59 -14.49 -9.39
CA ARG A 534 1.95 -14.66 -7.98
C ARG A 534 3.26 -13.97 -7.69
N VAL A 535 3.31 -13.27 -6.56
CA VAL A 535 4.48 -12.51 -6.14
C VAL A 535 4.79 -12.76 -4.68
N ARG A 536 6.04 -13.12 -4.40
CA ARG A 536 6.63 -13.16 -3.06
C ARG A 536 7.58 -11.99 -2.91
N THR A 537 7.41 -11.20 -1.86
CA THR A 537 8.23 -10.02 -1.61
C THR A 537 8.92 -10.11 -0.27
N ASN A 538 10.19 -9.76 -0.25
CA ASN A 538 10.96 -9.55 0.97
C ASN A 538 11.56 -8.14 0.94
N LEU A 539 11.66 -7.50 2.11
CA LEU A 539 12.26 -6.18 2.25
C LEU A 539 13.40 -6.24 3.26
N PHE A 540 14.57 -5.78 2.84
CA PHE A 540 15.75 -5.62 3.69
C PHE A 540 15.97 -4.14 3.97
N ASP A 541 16.10 -3.79 5.24
CA ASP A 541 16.42 -2.44 5.69
C ASP A 541 17.76 -2.49 6.44
N ALA A 542 18.63 -1.51 6.17
CA ALA A 542 19.81 -1.25 6.97
C ALA A 542 19.85 0.25 7.29
N ALA A 543 20.12 0.59 8.56
CA ALA A 543 20.17 1.97 9.00
C ALA A 543 21.23 2.18 10.08
N VAL A 544 21.74 3.41 10.15
CA VAL A 544 22.68 3.84 11.20
C VAL A 544 22.17 5.13 11.80
N THR A 545 22.03 5.15 13.13
CA THR A 545 21.70 6.36 13.90
C THR A 545 22.98 6.99 14.42
N PHE A 546 23.10 8.29 14.24
CA PHE A 546 24.06 9.14 14.93
C PHE A 546 23.32 10.05 15.89
N GLY A 547 23.79 10.10 17.14
CA GLY A 547 23.14 10.89 18.18
C GLY A 547 24.14 11.64 19.07
N TRP A 548 23.68 12.80 19.54
CA TRP A 548 24.40 13.65 20.48
C TRP A 548 23.51 14.01 21.65
N ARG A 549 24.06 13.88 22.87
CA ARG A 549 23.44 14.26 24.13
C ARG A 549 24.08 15.55 24.65
N PHE A 550 23.29 16.41 25.21
CA PHE A 550 23.76 17.70 25.77
C PHE A 550 22.88 18.18 26.93
#